data_89e06722086bc705d181cc74b5f2faff
#
_entry.id   89e06722086bc705d181cc74b5f2faff
#
_cell.length_a   1.000
_cell.length_b   1.000
_cell.length_c   1.000
_cell.angle_alpha   90.00
_cell.angle_beta   90.00
_cell.angle_gamma   90.00
#
_symmetry.space_group_name_H-M   'P 1'
#
loop_
_entity.id
_entity.type
_entity.pdbx_description
1 polymer ?
#
loop_
_entity_poly.entity_id
_entity_poly.type
_entity_poly.pdbx_seq_one_letter_code
_entity_poly.pdbx_strand_id
1 'polypeptide(L)' 'AAAAEEKSEFNVVLKDVGANKIQVIKVVRDATGLGLKEAKDLVDGAPKTVKENVKKEEAEELKAKFAEAGATVELQ' A
#
# COMPACT_ATOMS: atom_id res chain seq x y z
N ALA A 1 -11.64 -10.90 16.29
CA ALA A 1 -10.92 -9.87 17.04
C ALA A 1 -9.60 -10.41 17.58
N ALA A 2 -9.65 -11.56 18.23
CA ALA A 2 -8.45 -12.17 18.75
C ALA A 2 -7.45 -12.53 17.65
N ALA A 3 -7.97 -13.03 16.55
CA ALA A 3 -7.13 -13.37 15.41
C ALA A 3 -6.44 -12.13 14.84
N ALA A 4 -7.14 -11.02 14.80
CA ALA A 4 -6.56 -9.77 14.33
C ALA A 4 -5.47 -9.26 15.27
N GLU A 5 -5.67 -9.45 16.55
CA GLU A 5 -4.68 -9.04 17.55
C GLU A 5 -3.42 -9.92 17.49
N GLU A 6 -3.58 -11.18 17.18
CA GLU A 6 -2.47 -12.09 17.09
C GLU A 6 -1.67 -11.90 15.81
N LYS A 7 -2.31 -11.33 14.81
CA LYS A 7 -1.67 -11.10 13.54
C LYS A 7 -0.72 -9.92 13.64
N SER A 8 0.56 -10.18 13.53
CA SER A 8 1.58 -9.14 13.61
C SER A 8 2.00 -8.61 12.24
N GLU A 9 1.58 -9.27 11.19
CA GLU A 9 1.95 -8.92 9.83
C GLU A 9 0.72 -8.80 8.96
N PHE A 10 0.75 -7.84 8.06
CA PHE A 10 -0.36 -7.57 7.18
C PHE A 10 0.12 -7.40 5.75
N ASN A 11 -0.77 -7.70 4.83
CA ASN A 11 -0.53 -7.40 3.43
C ASN A 11 -1.20 -6.07 3.11
N VAL A 12 -0.47 -5.18 2.47
CA VAL A 12 -1.01 -3.89 2.06
C VAL A 12 -1.51 -4.03 0.63
N VAL A 13 -2.81 -3.94 0.47
CA VAL A 13 -3.46 -4.11 -0.83
C VAL A 13 -3.97 -2.77 -1.32
N LEU A 14 -3.50 -2.35 -2.47
CA LEU A 14 -3.96 -1.12 -3.10
C LEU A 14 -5.25 -1.40 -3.84
N LYS A 15 -6.34 -0.82 -3.35
CA LYS A 15 -7.68 -1.04 -3.93
C LYS A 15 -7.99 -0.04 -5.03
N ASP A 16 -7.61 1.20 -4.84
CA ASP A 16 -7.92 2.27 -5.77
C ASP A 16 -6.85 3.33 -5.67
N VAL A 17 -6.47 3.90 -6.80
CA VAL A 17 -5.40 4.91 -6.82
C VAL A 17 -5.95 6.33 -6.83
N GLY A 18 -7.21 6.52 -7.06
CA GLY A 18 -7.80 7.86 -7.08
C GLY A 18 -7.24 8.73 -8.18
N ALA A 19 -7.27 10.04 -7.96
CA ALA A 19 -6.87 11.02 -8.97
C ALA A 19 -5.37 11.33 -8.97
N ASN A 20 -4.67 11.02 -7.88
CA ASN A 20 -3.27 11.41 -7.71
C ASN A 20 -2.32 10.25 -7.95
N LYS A 21 -2.36 9.68 -9.14
CA LYS A 21 -1.52 8.54 -9.50
C LYS A 21 -0.04 8.77 -9.25
N ILE A 22 0.44 9.96 -9.60
CA ILE A 22 1.86 10.27 -9.46
C ILE A 22 2.29 10.20 -8.02
N GLN A 23 1.49 10.73 -7.11
CA GLN A 23 1.80 10.68 -5.69
C GLN A 23 1.73 9.24 -5.16
N VAL A 24 0.75 8.48 -5.62
CA VAL A 24 0.63 7.08 -5.25
C VAL A 24 1.85 6.29 -5.71
N ILE A 25 2.31 6.55 -6.91
CA ILE A 25 3.52 5.92 -7.44
C ILE A 25 4.73 6.22 -6.55
N LYS A 26 4.87 7.46 -6.11
CA LYS A 26 5.96 7.85 -5.21
C LYS A 26 5.87 7.10 -3.89
N VAL A 27 4.68 7.00 -3.33
CA VAL A 27 4.48 6.28 -2.07
C VAL A 27 4.83 4.80 -2.24
N VAL A 28 4.41 4.20 -3.35
CA VAL A 28 4.73 2.80 -3.64
C VAL A 28 6.24 2.61 -3.73
N ARG A 29 6.94 3.51 -4.41
CA ARG A 29 8.39 3.44 -4.51
C ARG A 29 9.06 3.53 -3.14
N ASP A 30 8.61 4.47 -2.33
CA ASP A 30 9.18 4.65 -0.99
C ASP A 30 8.90 3.43 -0.10
N ALA A 31 7.72 2.86 -0.23
CA ALA A 31 7.31 1.74 0.62
C ALA A 31 7.98 0.43 0.21
N THR A 32 8.15 0.21 -1.09
CA THR A 32 8.60 -1.08 -1.61
C THR A 32 10.02 -1.07 -2.14
N GLY A 33 10.56 0.10 -2.40
CA GLY A 33 11.89 0.23 -3.00
C GLY A 33 11.93 -0.16 -4.46
N LEU A 34 10.79 -0.29 -5.10
CA LEU A 34 10.71 -0.63 -6.52
C LEU A 34 11.14 0.56 -7.39
N GLY A 35 11.52 0.25 -8.62
CA GLY A 35 11.80 1.29 -9.59
C GLY A 35 10.53 2.00 -10.03
N LEU A 36 10.69 3.14 -10.67
CA LEU A 36 9.56 3.94 -11.12
C LEU A 36 8.62 3.13 -12.03
N LYS A 37 9.18 2.38 -12.95
CA LYS A 37 8.39 1.59 -13.87
C LYS A 37 7.58 0.52 -13.17
N GLU A 38 8.19 -0.18 -12.23
CA GLU A 38 7.52 -1.23 -11.48
C GLU A 38 6.43 -0.66 -10.58
N ALA A 39 6.72 0.45 -9.94
CA ALA A 39 5.74 1.13 -9.10
C ALA A 39 4.54 1.59 -9.93
N LYS A 40 4.80 2.11 -11.12
CA LYS A 40 3.74 2.52 -12.02
C LYS A 40 2.88 1.34 -12.46
N ASP A 41 3.51 0.22 -12.76
CA ASP A 41 2.78 -0.99 -13.14
C ASP A 41 1.88 -1.47 -12.00
N LEU A 42 2.36 -1.40 -10.77
CA LEU A 42 1.55 -1.75 -9.62
C LEU A 42 0.33 -0.84 -9.49
N VAL A 43 0.55 0.44 -9.63
CA VAL A 43 -0.51 1.44 -9.51
C VAL A 43 -1.55 1.27 -10.61
N ASP A 44 -1.08 1.07 -11.83
CA ASP A 44 -1.98 0.88 -12.98
C ASP A 44 -2.74 -0.43 -12.91
N GLY A 45 -2.18 -1.42 -12.24
CA GLY A 45 -2.82 -2.73 -12.10
C GLY A 45 -3.68 -2.89 -10.87
N ALA A 46 -4.00 -1.81 -10.17
CA ALA A 46 -4.85 -1.89 -8.97
C ALA A 46 -6.22 -2.50 -9.30
N PRO A 47 -6.84 -3.26 -8.39
CA PRO A 47 -6.35 -3.60 -7.05
C PRO A 47 -5.21 -4.62 -7.09
N LYS A 48 -4.21 -4.39 -6.27
CA LYS A 48 -3.04 -5.25 -6.25
C LYS A 48 -2.31 -5.14 -4.92
N THR A 49 -1.68 -6.23 -4.49
CA THR A 49 -0.89 -6.20 -3.26
C THR A 49 0.38 -5.39 -3.48
N VAL A 50 0.53 -4.35 -2.71
CA VAL A 50 1.70 -3.47 -2.79
C VAL A 50 2.85 -4.06 -2.01
N LYS A 51 2.57 -4.55 -0.80
CA LYS A 51 3.59 -5.10 0.07
C LYS A 51 2.99 -6.20 0.92
N GLU A 52 3.78 -7.22 1.20
CA GLU A 52 3.36 -8.35 2.01
C GLU A 52 4.19 -8.45 3.27
N ASN A 53 3.63 -9.08 4.29
CA ASN A 53 4.32 -9.33 5.55
C ASN A 53 4.87 -8.05 6.17
N VAL A 54 4.02 -7.04 6.22
CA VAL A 54 4.37 -5.75 6.80
C VAL A 54 3.89 -5.73 8.24
N LYS A 55 4.73 -5.23 9.12
CA LYS A 55 4.35 -5.11 10.52
C LYS A 55 3.19 -4.13 10.65
N LYS A 56 2.38 -4.33 11.68
CA LYS A 56 1.20 -3.50 11.89
C LYS A 56 1.51 -2.02 11.85
N GLU A 57 2.56 -1.60 12.52
CA GLU A 57 2.95 -0.19 12.56
C GLU A 57 3.27 0.35 11.18
N GLU A 58 4.06 -0.40 10.41
CA GLU A 58 4.38 -0.01 9.04
C GLU A 58 3.15 -0.03 8.16
N ALA A 59 2.30 -1.04 8.33
CA ALA A 59 1.09 -1.15 7.53
C ALA A 59 0.20 0.06 7.74
N GLU A 60 0.05 0.51 8.97
CA GLU A 60 -0.74 1.69 9.26
C GLU A 60 -0.12 2.96 8.69
N GLU A 61 1.20 3.08 8.74
CA GLU A 61 1.89 4.21 8.14
C GLU A 61 1.71 4.24 6.63
N LEU A 62 1.83 3.09 6.00
CA LEU A 62 1.64 2.99 4.56
C LEU A 62 0.22 3.34 4.18
N LYS A 63 -0.75 2.86 4.96
CA LYS A 63 -2.14 3.18 4.73
C LYS A 63 -2.37 4.68 4.80
N ALA A 64 -1.78 5.33 5.80
CA ALA A 64 -1.92 6.78 5.95
C ALA A 64 -1.27 7.52 4.77
N LYS A 65 -0.11 7.08 4.34
CA LYS A 65 0.58 7.69 3.22
C LYS A 65 -0.22 7.57 1.92
N PHE A 66 -0.78 6.40 1.69
CA PHE A 66 -1.61 6.19 0.51
C PHE A 66 -2.89 7.03 0.57
N ALA A 67 -3.47 7.14 1.77
CA ALA A 67 -4.66 7.97 1.95
C ALA A 67 -4.36 9.44 1.65
N GLU A 68 -3.21 9.91 2.07
CA GLU A 68 -2.78 11.28 1.76
C GLU A 68 -2.60 11.49 0.27
N ALA A 69 -2.17 10.47 -0.42
CA ALA A 69 -2.02 10.53 -1.87
C ALA A 69 -3.34 10.34 -2.60
N GLY A 70 -4.42 10.10 -1.87
CA GLY A 70 -5.74 9.93 -2.47
C GLY A 70 -6.08 8.49 -2.86
N ALA A 71 -5.27 7.54 -2.43
CA ALA A 71 -5.50 6.13 -2.75
C ALA A 71 -6.24 5.43 -1.63
N THR A 72 -6.91 4.35 -1.96
CA THR A 72 -7.58 3.49 -1.01
C THR A 72 -6.76 2.21 -0.84
N VAL A 73 -6.42 1.91 0.39
CA VAL A 73 -5.60 0.74 0.72
C VAL A 73 -6.31 -0.08 1.78
N GLU A 74 -6.19 -1.38 1.67
CA GLU A 74 -6.76 -2.31 2.64
C GLU A 74 -5.65 -3.16 3.24
N LEU A 75 -5.72 -3.37 4.54
CA LEU A 75 -4.79 -4.25 5.24
C LEU A 75 -5.40 -5.64 5.36
N GLN A 76 -4.68 -6.65 4.93
CA GLN A 76 -5.17 -8.03 4.96
C GLN A 76 -4.21 -8.97 5.65
#